data_ccb131b676acc6dfe4429a5a50811044
#
_entry.id   ccb131b676acc6dfe4429a5a50811044
#
_cell.length_a   1.000
_cell.length_b   1.000
_cell.length_c   1.000
_cell.angle_alpha   90.00
_cell.angle_beta   90.00
_cell.angle_gamma   90.00
#
_symmetry.space_group_name_H-M   'P 1'
#
loop_
_entity.id
_entity.type
_entity.pdbx_description
1 polymer ?
#
loop_
_entity_poly.entity_id
_entity_poly.type
_entity_poly.pdbx_seq_one_letter_code
_entity_poly.pdbx_strand_id
1 'polypeptide(L)'
;MFDKVLIANRGEVAVRVIRACRDMGIKTVAVYSTADADALHVQLADEAYCIGGPRLAESYLNDDAVLTCAVKSGAKAIHPGYGFFSEKASFVRDCDKYGLAFVGPSAEVIDSMGDKDAARRTAAAAGVPIVPGCDLLKSPEEATAEAERIGCPVLIKARAGGGGRGIRKVERVEDAAKAFIEARAEGEAVFGDGECYMEKFVAPTHHVEVQIMADKQGHVFSLGERECSVQRRNQKLIEESPAPCLDGHDDIRARMHKAARDLARAVGYEGAGTIEFLYSDDGNFYFMEMNTRLQVEHPVTEFVTDTDLVKWQLRVAAGQPLPFEQEDVPVRNHAMECRINAETPDFLPSCGTVTALRVPGGPRVRWDSAMFTGAKVPPYYDSMLGKLIVCAPTRDGAIRKMRSALGELVIEGVSENSELQLDVLANDEFLSGMYHTDLMGHLYADE
;
A
#
# COMPACT_ATOMS: atom_id res chain seq x y z
N MET A 1 -5.85 -23.92 -12.56
CA MET A 1 -6.48 -23.11 -11.46
C MET A 1 -6.38 -23.92 -10.17
N PHE A 2 -6.26 -23.27 -9.03
CA PHE A 2 -6.18 -23.95 -7.73
C PHE A 2 -7.55 -24.46 -7.29
N ASP A 3 -7.58 -25.64 -6.64
CA ASP A 3 -8.81 -26.17 -6.02
C ASP A 3 -9.04 -25.57 -4.62
N LYS A 4 -7.96 -25.20 -3.91
CA LYS A 4 -7.99 -24.68 -2.54
C LYS A 4 -6.84 -23.73 -2.28
N VAL A 5 -7.14 -22.58 -1.66
CA VAL A 5 -6.19 -21.52 -1.30
C VAL A 5 -6.26 -21.22 0.19
N LEU A 6 -5.11 -21.14 0.87
CA LEU A 6 -5.01 -20.61 2.22
C LEU A 6 -4.80 -19.11 2.17
N ILE A 7 -5.53 -18.36 2.99
CA ILE A 7 -5.42 -16.92 3.14
C ILE A 7 -4.59 -16.62 4.40
N ALA A 8 -3.32 -16.22 4.19
CA ALA A 8 -2.38 -15.92 5.27
C ALA A 8 -2.53 -14.48 5.76
N ASN A 9 -3.75 -14.08 6.08
CA ASN A 9 -4.08 -12.75 6.52
C ASN A 9 -5.38 -12.76 7.36
N ARG A 10 -5.80 -11.57 7.82
CA ARG A 10 -6.99 -11.32 8.63
C ARG A 10 -7.78 -10.11 8.14
N GLY A 11 -8.89 -9.84 8.81
CA GLY A 11 -9.64 -8.59 8.62
C GLY A 11 -10.23 -8.46 7.22
N GLU A 12 -10.29 -7.24 6.72
CA GLU A 12 -10.99 -6.92 5.47
C GLU A 12 -10.34 -7.59 4.25
N VAL A 13 -8.99 -7.62 4.19
CA VAL A 13 -8.29 -8.23 3.04
C VAL A 13 -8.49 -9.74 2.98
N ALA A 14 -8.56 -10.43 4.12
CA ALA A 14 -8.89 -11.85 4.14
C ALA A 14 -10.31 -12.08 3.61
N VAL A 15 -11.29 -11.27 4.01
CA VAL A 15 -12.65 -11.29 3.47
C VAL A 15 -12.67 -11.01 1.96
N ARG A 16 -11.87 -10.02 1.51
CA ARG A 16 -11.72 -9.67 0.08
C ARG A 16 -11.24 -10.86 -0.74
N VAL A 17 -10.19 -11.54 -0.27
CA VAL A 17 -9.63 -12.71 -0.95
C VAL A 17 -10.60 -13.90 -0.92
N ILE A 18 -11.28 -14.17 0.21
CA ILE A 18 -12.30 -15.22 0.31
C ILE A 18 -13.41 -14.99 -0.73
N ARG A 19 -13.91 -13.76 -0.86
CA ARG A 19 -14.95 -13.43 -1.86
C ARG A 19 -14.48 -13.70 -3.28
N ALA A 20 -13.26 -13.27 -3.64
CA ALA A 20 -12.68 -13.55 -4.96
C ALA A 20 -12.54 -15.06 -5.22
N CYS A 21 -12.04 -15.82 -4.25
CA CYS A 21 -11.93 -17.27 -4.35
C CYS A 21 -13.30 -17.94 -4.58
N ARG A 22 -14.31 -17.53 -3.81
CA ARG A 22 -15.69 -18.05 -3.95
C ARG A 22 -16.27 -17.79 -5.33
N ASP A 23 -16.10 -16.57 -5.85
CA ASP A 23 -16.56 -16.22 -7.20
C ASP A 23 -15.86 -17.05 -8.30
N MET A 24 -14.65 -17.53 -8.01
CA MET A 24 -13.88 -18.40 -8.92
C MET A 24 -14.11 -19.90 -8.67
N GLY A 25 -14.95 -20.27 -7.71
CA GLY A 25 -15.20 -21.66 -7.33
C GLY A 25 -14.03 -22.33 -6.60
N ILE A 26 -13.14 -21.54 -5.98
CA ILE A 26 -11.96 -21.99 -5.24
C ILE A 26 -12.33 -22.11 -3.76
N LYS A 27 -12.03 -23.25 -3.13
CA LYS A 27 -12.19 -23.43 -1.68
C LYS A 27 -11.18 -22.61 -0.90
N THR A 28 -11.58 -22.15 0.27
CA THR A 28 -10.81 -21.23 1.09
C THR A 28 -10.47 -21.82 2.46
N VAL A 29 -9.24 -21.56 2.91
CA VAL A 29 -8.76 -21.89 4.24
C VAL A 29 -8.35 -20.59 4.91
N ALA A 30 -9.04 -20.20 5.99
CA ALA A 30 -8.64 -19.07 6.84
C ALA A 30 -7.73 -19.54 7.97
N VAL A 31 -6.80 -18.68 8.37
CA VAL A 31 -6.06 -18.80 9.62
C VAL A 31 -6.48 -17.69 10.58
N TYR A 32 -6.47 -17.95 11.87
CA TYR A 32 -6.85 -16.94 12.85
C TYR A 32 -6.11 -17.11 14.19
N SER A 33 -5.90 -16.00 14.87
CA SER A 33 -5.44 -15.98 16.26
C SER A 33 -6.63 -16.17 17.21
N THR A 34 -6.37 -16.48 18.47
CA THR A 34 -7.43 -16.59 19.48
C THR A 34 -8.25 -15.30 19.64
N ALA A 35 -7.70 -14.11 19.29
CA ALA A 35 -8.43 -12.85 19.33
C ALA A 35 -9.44 -12.69 18.18
N ASP A 36 -9.24 -13.40 17.07
CA ASP A 36 -10.06 -13.34 15.87
C ASP A 36 -10.99 -14.55 15.70
N ALA A 37 -11.19 -15.36 16.74
CA ALA A 37 -11.99 -16.60 16.66
C ALA A 37 -13.42 -16.38 16.10
N ASP A 38 -14.01 -15.21 16.38
CA ASP A 38 -15.35 -14.82 15.93
C ASP A 38 -15.32 -13.88 14.71
N ALA A 39 -14.15 -13.63 14.11
CA ALA A 39 -14.00 -12.66 13.02
C ALA A 39 -14.68 -13.13 11.73
N LEU A 40 -15.12 -12.17 10.89
CA LEU A 40 -15.90 -12.45 9.69
C LEU A 40 -15.17 -13.38 8.70
N HIS A 41 -13.86 -13.22 8.53
CA HIS A 41 -13.09 -14.08 7.62
C HIS A 41 -13.08 -15.55 8.06
N VAL A 42 -13.14 -15.81 9.37
CA VAL A 42 -13.24 -17.16 9.95
C VAL A 42 -14.62 -17.77 9.64
N GLN A 43 -15.68 -16.97 9.77
CA GLN A 43 -17.05 -17.40 9.50
C GLN A 43 -17.31 -17.64 8.00
N LEU A 44 -16.63 -16.91 7.13
CA LEU A 44 -16.85 -16.98 5.69
C LEU A 44 -16.02 -18.07 5.00
N ALA A 45 -14.86 -18.45 5.49
CA ALA A 45 -14.01 -19.46 4.88
C ALA A 45 -14.67 -20.85 4.91
N ASP A 46 -14.30 -21.73 3.96
CA ASP A 46 -14.77 -23.13 3.96
C ASP A 46 -14.15 -23.93 5.11
N GLU A 47 -12.90 -23.62 5.45
CA GLU A 47 -12.18 -24.18 6.61
C GLU A 47 -11.45 -23.06 7.36
N ALA A 48 -11.30 -23.18 8.66
CA ALA A 48 -10.56 -22.22 9.47
C ALA A 48 -9.76 -22.90 10.58
N TYR A 49 -8.52 -22.41 10.79
CA TYR A 49 -7.59 -22.99 11.77
C TYR A 49 -7.03 -21.92 12.70
N CYS A 50 -7.10 -22.18 14.01
CA CYS A 50 -6.42 -21.35 14.99
C CYS A 50 -4.91 -21.62 14.93
N ILE A 51 -4.13 -20.55 14.74
CA ILE A 51 -2.67 -20.61 14.57
C ILE A 51 -1.89 -20.10 15.78
N GLY A 52 -2.57 -19.70 16.87
CA GLY A 52 -1.89 -19.28 18.07
C GLY A 52 -2.57 -18.17 18.85
N GLY A 53 -1.81 -17.54 19.75
CA GLY A 53 -2.22 -16.45 20.61
C GLY A 53 -2.48 -15.12 19.85
N PRO A 54 -2.91 -14.07 20.57
CA PRO A 54 -3.35 -12.83 19.94
C PRO A 54 -2.19 -11.99 19.38
N ARG A 55 -0.95 -12.17 19.84
CA ARG A 55 0.19 -11.41 19.34
C ARG A 55 0.59 -11.90 17.95
N LEU A 56 1.03 -10.98 17.09
CA LEU A 56 1.43 -11.29 15.71
C LEU A 56 2.50 -12.39 15.63
N ALA A 57 3.53 -12.32 16.46
CA ALA A 57 4.60 -13.32 16.51
C ALA A 57 4.14 -14.71 16.96
N GLU A 58 3.02 -14.79 17.68
CA GLU A 58 2.44 -16.05 18.14
C GLU A 58 1.49 -16.68 17.10
N SER A 59 1.10 -15.92 16.07
CA SER A 59 0.06 -16.32 15.11
C SER A 59 0.39 -15.90 13.68
N TYR A 60 -0.05 -14.70 13.25
CA TYR A 60 0.01 -14.26 11.84
C TYR A 60 1.43 -14.04 11.30
N LEU A 61 2.46 -13.96 12.14
CA LEU A 61 3.88 -13.93 11.78
C LEU A 61 4.62 -15.22 12.17
N ASN A 62 3.87 -16.29 12.47
CA ASN A 62 4.42 -17.62 12.74
C ASN A 62 4.38 -18.45 11.45
N ASP A 63 5.50 -18.49 10.74
CA ASP A 63 5.68 -19.19 9.47
C ASP A 63 5.29 -20.66 9.56
N ASP A 64 5.80 -21.36 10.58
CA ASP A 64 5.58 -22.80 10.77
C ASP A 64 4.10 -23.13 10.98
N ALA A 65 3.39 -22.30 11.75
CA ALA A 65 1.96 -22.50 12.00
C ALA A 65 1.15 -22.35 10.70
N VAL A 66 1.42 -21.29 9.91
CA VAL A 66 0.71 -21.03 8.66
C VAL A 66 1.02 -22.12 7.62
N LEU A 67 2.29 -22.47 7.43
CA LEU A 67 2.71 -23.53 6.49
C LEU A 67 2.13 -24.89 6.88
N THR A 68 2.15 -25.22 8.18
CA THR A 68 1.53 -26.46 8.68
C THR A 68 0.04 -26.51 8.36
N CYS A 69 -0.70 -25.41 8.54
CA CYS A 69 -2.11 -25.33 8.16
C CYS A 69 -2.31 -25.50 6.65
N ALA A 70 -1.47 -24.88 5.82
CA ALA A 70 -1.55 -25.01 4.36
C ALA A 70 -1.37 -26.46 3.89
N VAL A 71 -0.33 -27.12 4.40
CA VAL A 71 -0.04 -28.52 4.05
C VAL A 71 -1.15 -29.45 4.56
N LYS A 72 -1.58 -29.31 5.83
CA LYS A 72 -2.61 -30.19 6.42
C LYS A 72 -3.99 -30.03 5.81
N SER A 73 -4.37 -28.81 5.44
CA SER A 73 -5.64 -28.54 4.74
C SER A 73 -5.64 -29.00 3.29
N GLY A 74 -4.47 -29.29 2.72
CA GLY A 74 -4.31 -29.62 1.31
C GLY A 74 -4.44 -28.42 0.38
N ALA A 75 -4.25 -27.19 0.89
CA ALA A 75 -4.18 -26.00 0.06
C ALA A 75 -3.06 -26.13 -0.99
N LYS A 76 -3.27 -25.54 -2.16
CA LYS A 76 -2.30 -25.55 -3.28
C LYS A 76 -1.58 -24.24 -3.44
N ALA A 77 -2.13 -23.19 -2.88
CA ALA A 77 -1.55 -21.86 -2.88
C ALA A 77 -1.81 -21.13 -1.56
N ILE A 78 -0.98 -20.13 -1.29
CA ILE A 78 -1.12 -19.19 -0.18
C ILE A 78 -1.27 -17.78 -0.75
N HIS A 79 -2.37 -17.11 -0.38
CA HIS A 79 -2.56 -15.69 -0.67
C HIS A 79 -2.21 -14.87 0.57
N PRO A 80 -1.17 -14.00 0.52
CA PRO A 80 -0.72 -13.27 1.69
C PRO A 80 -1.58 -12.01 1.98
N GLY A 81 -2.38 -11.54 1.02
CA GLY A 81 -3.01 -10.22 1.08
C GLY A 81 -1.97 -9.09 1.00
N TYR A 82 -2.00 -8.19 1.96
CA TYR A 82 -0.97 -7.17 2.20
C TYR A 82 -0.53 -7.17 3.67
N GLY A 83 0.67 -6.65 3.96
CA GLY A 83 1.30 -6.79 5.28
C GLY A 83 1.72 -8.24 5.58
N PHE A 84 2.08 -8.52 6.81
CA PHE A 84 2.52 -9.84 7.29
C PHE A 84 3.55 -10.50 6.37
N PHE A 85 3.18 -11.57 5.67
CA PHE A 85 4.08 -12.33 4.80
C PHE A 85 4.17 -11.82 3.36
N SER A 86 3.40 -10.80 3.00
CA SER A 86 3.28 -10.38 1.61
C SER A 86 4.59 -9.88 0.98
N GLU A 87 5.52 -9.39 1.80
CA GLU A 87 6.85 -8.90 1.39
C GLU A 87 7.98 -9.62 2.15
N LYS A 88 7.77 -10.88 2.54
CA LYS A 88 8.75 -11.70 3.25
C LYS A 88 9.32 -12.79 2.33
N ALA A 89 10.46 -12.52 1.71
CA ALA A 89 11.11 -13.43 0.76
C ALA A 89 11.42 -14.82 1.35
N SER A 90 11.80 -14.89 2.64
CA SER A 90 12.02 -16.18 3.31
C SER A 90 10.77 -17.05 3.33
N PHE A 91 9.59 -16.45 3.55
CA PHE A 91 8.33 -17.17 3.55
C PHE A 91 7.98 -17.71 2.16
N VAL A 92 8.28 -16.95 1.09
CA VAL A 92 8.10 -17.42 -0.30
C VAL A 92 8.96 -18.66 -0.56
N ARG A 93 10.25 -18.62 -0.17
CA ARG A 93 11.16 -19.79 -0.28
C ARG A 93 10.67 -21.00 0.51
N ASP A 94 10.05 -20.77 1.65
CA ASP A 94 9.47 -21.85 2.44
C ASP A 94 8.20 -22.41 1.78
N CYS A 95 7.36 -21.59 1.16
CA CYS A 95 6.25 -22.06 0.32
C CYS A 95 6.74 -23.00 -0.79
N ASP A 96 7.81 -22.63 -1.51
CA ASP A 96 8.39 -23.43 -2.58
C ASP A 96 8.88 -24.79 -2.09
N LYS A 97 9.52 -24.86 -0.90
CA LYS A 97 9.97 -26.13 -0.29
C LYS A 97 8.82 -27.11 -0.04
N TYR A 98 7.63 -26.58 0.26
CA TYR A 98 6.44 -27.40 0.49
C TYR A 98 5.57 -27.60 -0.77
N GLY A 99 6.00 -27.10 -1.93
CA GLY A 99 5.24 -27.17 -3.18
C GLY A 99 3.95 -26.37 -3.16
N LEU A 100 3.93 -25.28 -2.39
CA LEU A 100 2.82 -24.34 -2.28
C LEU A 100 3.08 -23.14 -3.19
N ALA A 101 2.16 -22.79 -4.07
CA ALA A 101 2.27 -21.57 -4.86
C ALA A 101 2.04 -20.34 -3.97
N PHE A 102 2.98 -19.40 -3.97
CA PHE A 102 2.77 -18.09 -3.35
C PHE A 102 2.05 -17.17 -4.34
N VAL A 103 0.98 -16.49 -3.89
CA VAL A 103 0.23 -15.54 -4.74
C VAL A 103 0.88 -14.16 -4.63
N GLY A 104 1.93 -13.97 -5.42
CA GLY A 104 2.78 -12.80 -5.43
C GLY A 104 4.03 -13.04 -6.29
N PRO A 105 5.00 -12.12 -6.27
CA PRO A 105 6.26 -12.27 -6.99
C PRO A 105 7.20 -13.28 -6.33
N SER A 106 8.33 -13.56 -7.00
CA SER A 106 9.36 -14.45 -6.47
C SER A 106 10.10 -13.85 -5.27
N ALA A 107 10.76 -14.71 -4.50
CA ALA A 107 11.55 -14.29 -3.35
C ALA A 107 12.68 -13.32 -3.74
N GLU A 108 13.31 -13.54 -4.91
CA GLU A 108 14.38 -12.69 -5.43
C GLU A 108 13.89 -11.28 -5.75
N VAL A 109 12.70 -11.15 -6.31
CA VAL A 109 12.07 -9.85 -6.58
C VAL A 109 11.75 -9.12 -5.28
N ILE A 110 11.20 -9.84 -4.29
CA ILE A 110 10.91 -9.26 -2.98
C ILE A 110 12.19 -8.76 -2.30
N ASP A 111 13.27 -9.57 -2.29
CA ASP A 111 14.55 -9.17 -1.71
C ASP A 111 15.14 -7.95 -2.41
N SER A 112 15.15 -7.95 -3.75
CA SER A 112 15.76 -6.88 -4.54
C SER A 112 15.01 -5.54 -4.43
N MET A 113 13.68 -5.59 -4.34
CA MET A 113 12.85 -4.37 -4.24
C MET A 113 12.61 -3.94 -2.79
N GLY A 114 12.78 -4.84 -1.82
CA GLY A 114 12.70 -4.53 -0.40
C GLY A 114 13.94 -3.80 0.15
N ASP A 115 15.11 -3.97 -0.47
CA ASP A 115 16.29 -3.17 -0.18
C ASP A 115 16.22 -1.84 -0.94
N LYS A 116 16.07 -0.73 -0.23
CA LYS A 116 15.86 0.60 -0.82
C LYS A 116 16.97 1.04 -1.77
N ASP A 117 18.22 0.71 -1.43
CA ASP A 117 19.38 1.06 -2.24
C ASP A 117 19.46 0.19 -3.51
N ALA A 118 19.21 -1.12 -3.38
CA ALA A 118 19.13 -2.03 -4.53
C ALA A 118 17.96 -1.66 -5.45
N ALA A 119 16.77 -1.36 -4.90
CA ALA A 119 15.61 -0.94 -5.66
C ALA A 119 15.87 0.34 -6.44
N ARG A 120 16.51 1.34 -5.82
CA ARG A 120 16.88 2.61 -6.44
C ARG A 120 17.89 2.41 -7.59
N ARG A 121 18.93 1.59 -7.40
CA ARG A 121 19.90 1.26 -8.45
C ARG A 121 19.22 0.53 -9.61
N THR A 122 18.34 -0.42 -9.31
CA THR A 122 17.59 -1.16 -10.32
C THR A 122 16.65 -0.23 -11.11
N ALA A 123 15.95 0.68 -10.44
CA ALA A 123 15.12 1.69 -11.09
C ALA A 123 15.94 2.59 -12.03
N ALA A 124 17.09 3.11 -11.56
CA ALA A 124 17.99 3.90 -12.38
C ALA A 124 18.50 3.13 -13.61
N ALA A 125 18.91 1.87 -13.44
CA ALA A 125 19.35 1.01 -14.54
C ALA A 125 18.25 0.72 -15.56
N ALA A 126 16.98 0.68 -15.12
CA ALA A 126 15.81 0.56 -15.98
C ALA A 126 15.41 1.89 -16.64
N GLY A 127 16.15 2.98 -16.40
CA GLY A 127 15.86 4.32 -16.95
C GLY A 127 14.72 5.05 -16.24
N VAL A 128 14.32 4.60 -15.05
CA VAL A 128 13.30 5.27 -14.24
C VAL A 128 13.95 6.44 -13.49
N PRO A 129 13.37 7.65 -13.53
CA PRO A 129 13.89 8.78 -12.79
C PRO A 129 13.95 8.49 -11.28
N ILE A 130 15.09 8.77 -10.67
CA ILE A 130 15.32 8.67 -9.23
C ILE A 130 15.60 10.05 -8.65
N VAL A 131 15.26 10.27 -7.38
CA VAL A 131 15.61 11.52 -6.69
C VAL A 131 17.13 11.72 -6.77
N PRO A 132 17.61 12.90 -7.24
CA PRO A 132 19.04 13.19 -7.25
C PRO A 132 19.65 13.00 -5.86
N GLY A 133 20.76 12.29 -5.78
CA GLY A 133 21.36 11.97 -4.50
C GLY A 133 22.77 11.41 -4.65
N CYS A 134 23.27 10.80 -3.59
CA CYS A 134 24.52 10.06 -3.57
C CYS A 134 24.32 8.68 -2.96
N ASP A 135 25.35 7.84 -3.14
CA ASP A 135 25.47 6.56 -2.44
C ASP A 135 25.78 6.77 -0.95
N LEU A 136 26.17 5.70 -0.25
CA LEU A 136 26.47 5.74 1.17
C LEU A 136 27.59 6.73 1.50
N LEU A 137 27.28 7.65 2.40
CA LEU A 137 28.21 8.66 2.90
C LEU A 137 29.21 8.03 3.87
N LYS A 138 30.48 8.34 3.71
CA LYS A 138 31.58 7.77 4.51
C LYS A 138 32.03 8.68 5.65
N SER A 139 31.88 10.00 5.47
CA SER A 139 32.33 10.99 6.44
C SER A 139 31.47 12.25 6.47
N PRO A 140 31.57 13.08 7.55
CA PRO A 140 30.92 14.37 7.61
C PRO A 140 31.36 15.34 6.51
N GLU A 141 32.63 15.27 6.08
CA GLU A 141 33.18 16.10 5.01
C GLU A 141 32.57 15.72 3.65
N GLU A 142 32.38 14.42 3.41
CA GLU A 142 31.68 13.92 2.21
C GLU A 142 30.22 14.36 2.20
N ALA A 143 29.54 14.34 3.36
CA ALA A 143 28.18 14.84 3.49
C ALA A 143 28.06 16.33 3.11
N THR A 144 29.05 17.15 3.50
CA THR A 144 29.09 18.58 3.12
C THR A 144 29.29 18.74 1.62
N ALA A 145 30.26 18.00 1.02
CA ALA A 145 30.55 18.06 -0.40
C ALA A 145 29.36 17.61 -1.26
N GLU A 146 28.68 16.54 -0.86
CA GLU A 146 27.49 16.05 -1.55
C GLU A 146 26.30 17.01 -1.41
N ALA A 147 26.11 17.63 -0.25
CA ALA A 147 25.07 18.65 -0.07
C ALA A 147 25.30 19.86 -0.98
N GLU A 148 26.56 20.26 -1.19
CA GLU A 148 26.94 21.33 -2.13
C GLU A 148 26.67 20.91 -3.58
N ARG A 149 27.06 19.66 -3.96
CA ARG A 149 26.86 19.11 -5.32
C ARG A 149 25.38 18.97 -5.68
N ILE A 150 24.56 18.41 -4.77
CA ILE A 150 23.12 18.17 -4.98
C ILE A 150 22.35 19.49 -4.90
N GLY A 151 22.81 20.43 -4.05
CA GLY A 151 22.13 21.69 -3.75
C GLY A 151 21.04 21.52 -2.67
N CYS A 152 21.15 22.28 -1.58
CA CYS A 152 20.15 22.29 -0.50
C CYS A 152 18.79 22.85 -0.97
N PRO A 153 17.68 22.44 -0.33
CA PRO A 153 17.61 21.50 0.79
C PRO A 153 17.82 20.04 0.37
N VAL A 154 18.40 19.21 1.27
CA VAL A 154 18.62 17.79 1.08
C VAL A 154 18.13 16.99 2.30
N LEU A 155 17.92 15.68 2.11
CA LEU A 155 17.64 14.74 3.19
C LEU A 155 18.84 13.81 3.38
N ILE A 156 19.28 13.63 4.61
CA ILE A 156 20.19 12.54 4.98
C ILE A 156 19.33 11.45 5.62
N LYS A 157 19.44 10.23 5.11
CA LYS A 157 18.62 9.09 5.51
C LYS A 157 19.49 7.92 5.94
N ALA A 158 19.17 7.30 7.09
CA ALA A 158 19.75 6.03 7.46
C ALA A 158 19.28 4.93 6.50
N ARG A 159 20.20 4.05 6.04
CA ARG A 159 19.90 2.97 5.08
C ARG A 159 18.79 2.05 5.59
N ALA A 160 18.86 1.64 6.84
CA ALA A 160 17.84 0.81 7.49
C ALA A 160 16.65 1.62 8.03
N GLY A 161 16.62 2.94 7.82
CA GLY A 161 15.60 3.84 8.34
C GLY A 161 14.22 3.63 7.73
N GLY A 162 13.17 3.80 8.55
CA GLY A 162 11.77 3.69 8.12
C GLY A 162 10.83 4.44 9.07
N GLY A 163 9.62 4.76 8.61
CA GLY A 163 8.61 5.46 9.43
C GLY A 163 9.05 6.86 9.91
N GLY A 164 9.87 7.57 9.15
CA GLY A 164 10.35 8.91 9.48
C GLY A 164 11.54 8.96 10.46
N ARG A 165 12.03 7.81 10.95
CA ARG A 165 13.21 7.72 11.83
C ARG A 165 14.49 7.59 11.02
N GLY A 166 15.59 8.18 11.54
CA GLY A 166 16.87 8.20 10.84
C GLY A 166 16.90 9.15 9.63
N ILE A 167 16.02 10.16 9.58
CA ILE A 167 15.93 11.16 8.52
C ILE A 167 16.23 12.54 9.09
N ARG A 168 17.11 13.29 8.42
CA ARG A 168 17.43 14.68 8.75
C ARG A 168 17.32 15.55 7.53
N LYS A 169 16.48 16.60 7.60
CA LYS A 169 16.43 17.66 6.59
C LYS A 169 17.56 18.63 6.83
N VAL A 170 18.28 18.96 5.78
CA VAL A 170 19.40 19.90 5.78
C VAL A 170 19.06 21.06 4.87
N GLU A 171 18.80 22.23 5.45
CA GLU A 171 18.43 23.43 4.71
C GLU A 171 19.65 24.16 4.12
N ARG A 172 20.82 24.05 4.76
CA ARG A 172 22.04 24.73 4.39
C ARG A 172 23.23 23.79 4.41
N VAL A 173 24.16 23.96 3.47
CA VAL A 173 25.33 23.09 3.30
C VAL A 173 26.16 22.95 4.59
N GLU A 174 26.31 24.02 5.36
CA GLU A 174 27.07 24.05 6.61
C GLU A 174 26.49 23.12 7.70
N ASP A 175 25.21 22.77 7.63
CA ASP A 175 24.55 21.90 8.60
C ASP A 175 24.70 20.41 8.25
N ALA A 176 25.17 20.07 7.03
CA ALA A 176 25.20 18.69 6.52
C ALA A 176 26.06 17.74 7.35
N ALA A 177 27.26 18.18 7.76
CA ALA A 177 28.16 17.37 8.57
C ALA A 177 27.54 16.97 9.92
N LYS A 178 26.87 17.92 10.59
CA LYS A 178 26.19 17.69 11.87
C LYS A 178 25.02 16.73 11.68
N ALA A 179 24.18 16.99 10.68
CA ALA A 179 23.02 16.17 10.38
C ALA A 179 23.40 14.72 10.04
N PHE A 180 24.54 14.51 9.34
CA PHE A 180 25.07 13.17 9.06
C PHE A 180 25.43 12.42 10.35
N ILE A 181 26.16 13.09 11.29
CA ILE A 181 26.55 12.47 12.57
C ILE A 181 25.30 12.07 13.36
N GLU A 182 24.29 12.92 13.40
CA GLU A 182 23.04 12.66 14.12
C GLU A 182 22.23 11.52 13.49
N ALA A 183 22.07 11.52 12.16
CA ALA A 183 21.34 10.48 11.44
C ALA A 183 22.04 9.11 11.60
N ARG A 184 23.39 9.08 11.52
CA ARG A 184 24.18 7.88 11.72
C ARG A 184 24.03 7.31 13.13
N ALA A 185 24.13 8.18 14.17
CA ALA A 185 23.97 7.74 15.55
C ALA A 185 22.57 7.19 15.84
N GLU A 186 21.52 7.82 15.29
CA GLU A 186 20.15 7.34 15.42
C GLU A 186 19.95 6.01 14.67
N GLY A 187 20.49 5.89 13.44
CA GLY A 187 20.46 4.67 12.65
C GLY A 187 21.07 3.48 13.39
N GLU A 188 22.28 3.68 13.95
CA GLU A 188 22.97 2.67 14.75
C GLU A 188 22.17 2.27 15.99
N ALA A 189 21.65 3.27 16.73
CA ALA A 189 20.92 3.02 17.98
C ALA A 189 19.57 2.33 17.79
N VAL A 190 18.85 2.65 16.71
CA VAL A 190 17.47 2.19 16.48
C VAL A 190 17.43 0.93 15.62
N PHE A 191 18.31 0.84 14.62
CA PHE A 191 18.25 -0.21 13.60
C PHE A 191 19.49 -1.12 13.59
N GLY A 192 20.54 -0.79 14.38
CA GLY A 192 21.82 -1.50 14.37
C GLY A 192 22.64 -1.26 13.09
N ASP A 193 22.31 -0.22 12.34
CA ASP A 193 22.97 0.15 11.09
C ASP A 193 23.08 1.68 10.97
N GLY A 194 24.30 2.19 11.07
CA GLY A 194 24.60 3.61 10.98
C GLY A 194 24.95 4.11 9.57
N GLU A 195 24.81 3.28 8.52
CA GLU A 195 25.06 3.75 7.16
C GLU A 195 23.96 4.71 6.68
N CYS A 196 24.39 5.84 6.11
CA CYS A 196 23.51 6.90 5.64
C CYS A 196 23.81 7.27 4.19
N TYR A 197 22.78 7.70 3.48
CA TYR A 197 22.88 8.28 2.14
C TYR A 197 22.18 9.64 2.10
N MET A 198 22.33 10.38 1.01
CA MET A 198 21.73 11.71 0.85
C MET A 198 20.90 11.78 -0.43
N GLU A 199 19.78 12.47 -0.35
CA GLU A 199 18.90 12.76 -1.48
C GLU A 199 18.46 14.23 -1.48
N LYS A 200 18.18 14.78 -2.65
CA LYS A 200 17.52 16.07 -2.80
C LYS A 200 16.19 16.05 -2.03
N PHE A 201 15.91 17.07 -1.24
CA PHE A 201 14.58 17.29 -0.70
C PHE A 201 13.69 17.88 -1.79
N VAL A 202 12.70 17.14 -2.21
CA VAL A 202 11.71 17.58 -3.22
C VAL A 202 10.41 17.89 -2.48
N ALA A 203 9.97 19.13 -2.51
CA ALA A 203 8.70 19.60 -1.94
C ALA A 203 8.33 20.96 -2.56
N PRO A 204 7.03 21.27 -2.73
CA PRO A 204 5.89 20.39 -2.44
C PRO A 204 5.82 19.21 -3.42
N THR A 205 5.21 18.10 -3.01
CA THR A 205 5.10 16.89 -3.84
C THR A 205 3.75 16.21 -3.69
N HIS A 206 3.33 15.58 -4.78
CA HIS A 206 2.27 14.59 -4.80
C HIS A 206 2.86 13.20 -4.61
N HIS A 207 2.12 12.33 -3.94
CA HIS A 207 2.37 10.90 -3.91
C HIS A 207 1.49 10.23 -4.96
N VAL A 208 2.06 9.96 -6.12
CA VAL A 208 1.37 9.30 -7.22
C VAL A 208 1.95 7.90 -7.41
N GLU A 209 1.09 6.92 -7.60
CA GLU A 209 1.53 5.53 -7.75
C GLU A 209 0.85 4.86 -8.94
N VAL A 210 1.57 3.95 -9.60
CA VAL A 210 1.07 3.22 -10.77
C VAL A 210 0.84 1.76 -10.40
N GLN A 211 -0.40 1.28 -10.61
CA GLN A 211 -0.75 -0.12 -10.45
C GLN A 211 -0.15 -0.95 -11.59
N ILE A 212 0.61 -1.98 -11.23
CA ILE A 212 1.13 -2.97 -12.15
C ILE A 212 0.41 -4.30 -11.97
N MET A 213 0.19 -4.99 -13.10
CA MET A 213 -0.16 -6.39 -13.16
C MET A 213 0.75 -7.07 -14.19
N ALA A 214 1.40 -8.16 -13.79
CA ALA A 214 2.31 -8.89 -14.67
C ALA A 214 2.08 -10.40 -14.58
N ASP A 215 2.32 -11.11 -15.69
CA ASP A 215 2.17 -12.57 -15.75
C ASP A 215 3.52 -13.30 -15.91
N LYS A 216 3.49 -14.62 -15.76
CA LYS A 216 4.67 -15.49 -15.88
C LYS A 216 5.23 -15.60 -17.31
N GLN A 217 4.52 -15.07 -18.30
CA GLN A 217 4.92 -15.02 -19.71
C GLN A 217 5.69 -13.74 -20.06
N GLY A 218 5.81 -12.80 -19.10
CA GLY A 218 6.53 -11.54 -19.25
C GLY A 218 5.66 -10.39 -19.78
N HIS A 219 4.34 -10.56 -19.85
CA HIS A 219 3.44 -9.46 -20.12
C HIS A 219 3.33 -8.57 -18.86
N VAL A 220 3.48 -7.28 -19.05
CA VAL A 220 3.43 -6.28 -17.96
C VAL A 220 2.51 -5.14 -18.36
N PHE A 221 1.48 -4.91 -17.56
CA PHE A 221 0.46 -3.88 -17.77
C PHE A 221 0.44 -2.87 -16.64
N SER A 222 0.18 -1.60 -16.97
CA SER A 222 -0.16 -0.56 -16.03
C SER A 222 -1.67 -0.33 -16.04
N LEU A 223 -2.30 -0.38 -14.88
CA LEU A 223 -3.76 -0.32 -14.69
C LEU A 223 -4.22 1.03 -14.12
N GLY A 224 -3.70 2.13 -14.62
CA GLY A 224 -3.96 3.45 -14.10
C GLY A 224 -3.05 3.83 -12.95
N GLU A 225 -3.14 5.09 -12.55
CA GLU A 225 -2.45 5.67 -11.41
C GLU A 225 -3.44 6.06 -10.32
N ARG A 226 -2.90 6.21 -9.09
CA ARG A 226 -3.62 6.69 -7.91
C ARG A 226 -2.91 7.89 -7.33
N GLU A 227 -3.69 8.87 -6.86
CA GLU A 227 -3.23 9.96 -6.01
C GLU A 227 -3.40 9.57 -4.56
N CYS A 228 -2.31 9.60 -3.80
CA CYS A 228 -2.25 9.15 -2.41
C CYS A 228 -1.66 10.20 -1.46
N SER A 229 -1.71 11.47 -1.83
CA SER A 229 -1.10 12.55 -1.05
C SER A 229 -1.83 12.90 0.24
N VAL A 230 -3.12 12.54 0.37
CA VAL A 230 -3.84 12.70 1.64
C VAL A 230 -3.36 11.65 2.62
N GLN A 231 -2.38 12.03 3.42
CA GLN A 231 -1.75 11.10 4.37
C GLN A 231 -1.37 11.81 5.67
N ARG A 232 -1.36 11.06 6.76
CA ARG A 232 -0.92 11.51 8.07
C ARG A 232 0.18 10.60 8.59
N ARG A 233 1.34 11.18 8.94
CA ARG A 233 2.53 10.43 9.38
C ARG A 233 2.89 9.28 8.44
N ASN A 234 2.83 9.53 7.13
CA ASN A 234 3.06 8.57 6.05
C ASN A 234 2.01 7.43 5.97
N GLN A 235 0.84 7.59 6.60
CA GLN A 235 -0.29 6.69 6.45
C GLN A 235 -1.34 7.35 5.56
N LYS A 236 -1.66 6.72 4.44
CA LYS A 236 -2.68 7.17 3.49
C LYS A 236 -4.06 7.16 4.16
N LEU A 237 -4.89 8.17 3.89
CA LEU A 237 -6.24 8.34 4.45
C LEU A 237 -7.31 8.38 3.37
N ILE A 238 -7.02 9.09 2.26
CA ILE A 238 -7.89 9.16 1.08
C ILE A 238 -7.03 8.89 -0.14
N GLU A 239 -7.51 8.03 -1.01
CA GLU A 239 -6.89 7.71 -2.30
C GLU A 239 -7.91 7.89 -3.43
N GLU A 240 -7.45 8.40 -4.56
CA GLU A 240 -8.30 8.56 -5.74
C GLU A 240 -7.62 8.14 -7.04
N SER A 241 -8.40 7.75 -8.02
CA SER A 241 -7.95 7.35 -9.35
C SER A 241 -8.95 7.83 -10.42
N PRO A 242 -8.50 8.42 -11.53
CA PRO A 242 -7.11 8.86 -11.84
C PRO A 242 -6.60 9.94 -10.90
N ALA A 243 -5.27 10.16 -10.91
CA ALA A 243 -4.64 11.22 -10.12
C ALA A 243 -5.01 12.62 -10.70
N PRO A 244 -5.69 13.50 -9.93
CA PRO A 244 -6.11 14.81 -10.44
C PRO A 244 -4.93 15.75 -10.74
N CYS A 245 -3.82 15.62 -10.02
CA CYS A 245 -2.60 16.41 -10.29
C CYS A 245 -2.00 16.15 -11.67
N LEU A 246 -2.39 15.07 -12.35
CA LEU A 246 -1.98 14.75 -13.72
C LEU A 246 -3.02 15.14 -14.79
N ASP A 247 -4.09 15.82 -14.41
CA ASP A 247 -5.08 16.29 -15.38
C ASP A 247 -4.49 17.39 -16.30
N GLY A 248 -4.59 17.15 -17.61
CA GLY A 248 -3.95 18.01 -18.62
C GLY A 248 -2.45 17.72 -18.85
N HIS A 249 -1.87 16.73 -18.16
CA HIS A 249 -0.46 16.33 -18.28
C HIS A 249 -0.31 14.90 -18.82
N ASP A 250 -0.98 14.60 -19.95
CA ASP A 250 -1.03 13.26 -20.54
C ASP A 250 0.35 12.71 -20.94
N ASP A 251 1.28 13.58 -21.31
CA ASP A 251 2.67 13.21 -21.61
C ASP A 251 3.42 12.73 -20.36
N ILE A 252 3.22 13.39 -19.21
CA ILE A 252 3.81 12.99 -17.93
C ILE A 252 3.20 11.68 -17.47
N ARG A 253 1.86 11.56 -17.52
CA ARG A 253 1.13 10.33 -17.22
C ARG A 253 1.67 9.16 -18.04
N ALA A 254 1.80 9.33 -19.35
CA ALA A 254 2.32 8.29 -20.24
C ALA A 254 3.77 7.88 -19.90
N ARG A 255 4.64 8.86 -19.59
CA ARG A 255 6.03 8.61 -19.16
C ARG A 255 6.09 7.86 -17.83
N MET A 256 5.26 8.23 -16.85
CA MET A 256 5.19 7.60 -15.55
C MET A 256 4.74 6.13 -15.67
N HIS A 257 3.68 5.87 -16.44
CA HIS A 257 3.20 4.51 -16.73
C HIS A 257 4.24 3.68 -17.47
N LYS A 258 4.95 4.28 -18.44
CA LYS A 258 6.03 3.59 -19.13
C LYS A 258 7.16 3.22 -18.19
N ALA A 259 7.60 4.17 -17.35
CA ALA A 259 8.66 3.93 -16.35
C ALA A 259 8.28 2.79 -15.39
N ALA A 260 7.04 2.75 -14.95
CA ALA A 260 6.53 1.70 -14.08
C ALA A 260 6.57 0.31 -14.76
N ARG A 261 6.10 0.22 -16.02
CA ARG A 261 6.18 -1.05 -16.78
C ARG A 261 7.61 -1.48 -17.06
N ASP A 262 8.49 -0.55 -17.37
CA ASP A 262 9.90 -0.85 -17.67
C ASP A 262 10.62 -1.38 -16.44
N LEU A 263 10.40 -0.80 -15.26
CA LEU A 263 10.93 -1.32 -14.01
C LEU A 263 10.41 -2.73 -13.70
N ALA A 264 9.10 -2.93 -13.81
CA ALA A 264 8.49 -4.24 -13.54
C ALA A 264 9.02 -5.33 -14.49
N ARG A 265 9.26 -4.99 -15.78
CA ARG A 265 9.92 -5.92 -16.74
C ARG A 265 11.37 -6.20 -16.35
N ALA A 266 12.11 -5.16 -15.97
CA ALA A 266 13.53 -5.29 -15.62
C ALA A 266 13.76 -6.23 -14.44
N VAL A 267 12.82 -6.30 -13.50
CA VAL A 267 12.91 -7.19 -12.32
C VAL A 267 12.22 -8.55 -12.54
N GLY A 268 11.59 -8.77 -13.69
CA GLY A 268 10.82 -10.00 -13.94
C GLY A 268 9.63 -10.14 -13.00
N TYR A 269 8.86 -9.06 -12.82
CA TYR A 269 7.75 -9.01 -11.87
C TYR A 269 6.60 -9.93 -12.26
N GLU A 270 5.96 -10.54 -11.26
CA GLU A 270 4.76 -11.37 -11.40
C GLU A 270 3.69 -10.96 -10.37
N GLY A 271 2.42 -10.99 -10.75
CA GLY A 271 1.28 -10.63 -9.90
C GLY A 271 0.97 -9.14 -9.89
N ALA A 272 0.22 -8.71 -8.86
CA ALA A 272 -0.10 -7.31 -8.64
C ALA A 272 1.02 -6.64 -7.85
N GLY A 273 1.45 -5.49 -8.32
CA GLY A 273 2.44 -4.64 -7.65
C GLY A 273 2.16 -3.17 -7.91
N THR A 274 2.82 -2.31 -7.17
CA THR A 274 2.65 -0.85 -7.31
C THR A 274 4.00 -0.18 -7.28
N ILE A 275 4.20 0.77 -8.19
CA ILE A 275 5.40 1.60 -8.20
C ILE A 275 5.00 3.01 -7.77
N GLU A 276 5.57 3.45 -6.67
CA GLU A 276 5.30 4.74 -6.05
C GLU A 276 6.30 5.80 -6.53
N PHE A 277 5.76 6.98 -6.81
CA PHE A 277 6.51 8.14 -7.28
C PHE A 277 6.23 9.37 -6.43
N LEU A 278 7.27 10.19 -6.23
CA LEU A 278 7.09 11.61 -5.91
C LEU A 278 6.92 12.36 -7.23
N TYR A 279 5.83 13.11 -7.34
CA TYR A 279 5.58 14.00 -8.47
C TYR A 279 5.60 15.45 -7.97
N SER A 280 6.26 16.33 -8.69
CA SER A 280 6.33 17.76 -8.36
C SER A 280 5.72 18.62 -9.48
N ASP A 281 5.21 19.80 -9.12
CA ASP A 281 4.48 20.71 -10.03
C ASP A 281 5.32 21.20 -11.22
N ASP A 282 6.64 21.04 -11.17
CA ASP A 282 7.56 21.34 -12.29
C ASP A 282 7.54 20.25 -13.39
N GLY A 283 6.70 19.21 -13.26
CA GLY A 283 6.54 18.12 -14.21
C GLY A 283 7.58 17.00 -14.07
N ASN A 284 8.38 17.03 -13.01
CA ASN A 284 9.31 15.94 -12.69
C ASN A 284 8.65 14.91 -11.78
N PHE A 285 8.98 13.64 -12.00
CA PHE A 285 8.59 12.56 -11.09
C PHE A 285 9.80 11.67 -10.79
N TYR A 286 9.80 11.10 -9.61
CA TYR A 286 10.93 10.31 -9.10
C TYR A 286 10.44 9.04 -8.42
N PHE A 287 11.09 7.92 -8.69
CA PHE A 287 10.85 6.64 -8.02
C PHE A 287 11.05 6.77 -6.51
N MET A 288 10.08 6.32 -5.74
CA MET A 288 10.17 6.17 -4.28
C MET A 288 10.48 4.74 -3.89
N GLU A 289 9.55 3.85 -4.20
CA GLU A 289 9.63 2.44 -3.87
C GLU A 289 8.72 1.60 -4.76
N MET A 290 8.91 0.29 -4.72
CA MET A 290 8.00 -0.68 -5.31
C MET A 290 7.40 -1.54 -4.21
N ASN A 291 6.07 -1.51 -4.09
CA ASN A 291 5.35 -2.44 -3.23
C ASN A 291 5.08 -3.72 -4.01
N THR A 292 5.72 -4.80 -3.58
CA THR A 292 5.70 -6.11 -4.27
C THR A 292 4.49 -6.96 -3.88
N ARG A 293 3.34 -6.33 -3.74
CA ARG A 293 2.08 -6.90 -3.25
C ARG A 293 0.87 -6.12 -3.72
N LEU A 294 -0.31 -6.65 -3.45
CA LEU A 294 -1.55 -5.88 -3.50
C LEU A 294 -1.51 -4.74 -2.47
N GLN A 295 -2.03 -3.57 -2.82
CA GLN A 295 -2.16 -2.46 -1.88
C GLN A 295 -3.58 -2.34 -1.30
N VAL A 296 -3.71 -1.60 -0.17
CA VAL A 296 -5.00 -1.35 0.49
C VAL A 296 -5.96 -0.70 -0.48
N GLU A 297 -5.49 0.31 -1.21
CA GLU A 297 -6.20 1.20 -2.13
C GLU A 297 -6.46 0.62 -3.54
N HIS A 298 -6.22 -0.70 -3.72
CA HIS A 298 -6.50 -1.36 -5.00
C HIS A 298 -7.94 -1.20 -5.52
N PRO A 299 -8.97 -1.03 -4.65
CA PRO A 299 -10.36 -0.92 -5.11
C PRO A 299 -10.63 0.28 -6.02
N VAL A 300 -9.93 1.41 -5.87
CA VAL A 300 -10.14 2.56 -6.78
C VAL A 300 -9.68 2.23 -8.19
N THR A 301 -8.57 1.50 -8.34
CA THR A 301 -8.13 0.98 -9.64
C THR A 301 -9.14 0.00 -10.22
N GLU A 302 -9.67 -0.92 -9.43
CA GLU A 302 -10.68 -1.88 -9.88
C GLU A 302 -11.93 -1.18 -10.44
N PHE A 303 -12.36 -0.08 -9.81
CA PHE A 303 -13.51 0.68 -10.27
C PHE A 303 -13.27 1.44 -11.59
N VAL A 304 -12.08 1.99 -11.81
CA VAL A 304 -11.81 2.77 -13.03
C VAL A 304 -11.39 1.89 -14.20
N THR A 305 -10.91 0.66 -13.94
CA THR A 305 -10.46 -0.27 -14.99
C THR A 305 -11.43 -1.43 -15.23
N ASP A 306 -12.49 -1.54 -14.44
CA ASP A 306 -13.44 -2.67 -14.48
C ASP A 306 -12.73 -4.04 -14.35
N THR A 307 -11.73 -4.10 -13.45
CA THR A 307 -10.94 -5.32 -13.20
C THR A 307 -11.16 -5.85 -11.78
N ASP A 308 -10.78 -7.09 -11.53
CA ASP A 308 -10.67 -7.69 -10.20
C ASP A 308 -9.22 -8.17 -10.00
N LEU A 309 -8.42 -7.33 -9.32
CA LEU A 309 -6.99 -7.55 -9.15
C LEU A 309 -6.69 -8.84 -8.38
N VAL A 310 -7.52 -9.19 -7.38
CA VAL A 310 -7.32 -10.41 -6.60
C VAL A 310 -7.59 -11.65 -7.44
N LYS A 311 -8.61 -11.63 -8.29
CA LYS A 311 -8.85 -12.74 -9.25
C LYS A 311 -7.71 -12.87 -10.25
N TRP A 312 -7.13 -11.74 -10.70
CA TRP A 312 -5.97 -11.77 -11.58
C TRP A 312 -4.71 -12.29 -10.89
N GLN A 313 -4.46 -11.91 -9.64
CA GLN A 313 -3.36 -12.48 -8.85
C GLN A 313 -3.47 -14.03 -8.78
N LEU A 314 -4.66 -14.55 -8.49
CA LEU A 314 -4.90 -16.00 -8.42
C LEU A 314 -4.67 -16.69 -9.76
N ARG A 315 -5.09 -16.08 -10.89
CA ARG A 315 -4.88 -16.61 -12.24
C ARG A 315 -3.40 -16.61 -12.61
N VAL A 316 -2.70 -15.51 -12.38
CA VAL A 316 -1.26 -15.40 -12.65
C VAL A 316 -0.47 -16.42 -11.82
N ALA A 317 -0.75 -16.53 -10.53
CA ALA A 317 -0.11 -17.53 -9.67
C ALA A 317 -0.35 -18.96 -10.16
N ALA A 318 -1.52 -19.24 -10.74
CA ALA A 318 -1.85 -20.51 -11.40
C ALA A 318 -1.23 -20.68 -12.79
N GLY A 319 -0.40 -19.75 -13.26
CA GLY A 319 0.30 -19.82 -14.55
C GLY A 319 -0.54 -19.40 -15.77
N GLN A 320 -1.71 -18.78 -15.55
CA GLN A 320 -2.52 -18.28 -16.65
C GLN A 320 -2.01 -16.92 -17.14
N PRO A 321 -1.95 -16.69 -18.46
CA PRO A 321 -1.60 -15.38 -19.01
C PRO A 321 -2.72 -14.38 -18.77
N LEU A 322 -2.36 -13.10 -18.77
CA LEU A 322 -3.32 -12.01 -18.78
C LEU A 322 -3.98 -11.92 -20.19
N PRO A 323 -5.29 -11.79 -20.29
CA PRO A 323 -6.02 -11.97 -21.54
C PRO A 323 -6.27 -10.65 -22.30
N PHE A 324 -5.51 -9.60 -22.05
CA PHE A 324 -5.68 -8.29 -22.66
C PHE A 324 -4.35 -7.70 -23.08
N GLU A 325 -4.37 -6.75 -23.99
CA GLU A 325 -3.24 -5.90 -24.33
C GLU A 325 -3.32 -4.59 -23.54
N GLN A 326 -2.23 -3.81 -23.48
CA GLN A 326 -2.20 -2.57 -22.70
C GLN A 326 -3.27 -1.56 -23.16
N GLU A 327 -3.53 -1.51 -24.47
CA GLU A 327 -4.51 -0.62 -25.10
C GLU A 327 -5.96 -0.97 -24.76
N ASP A 328 -6.19 -2.22 -24.32
CA ASP A 328 -7.52 -2.70 -23.93
C ASP A 328 -7.89 -2.32 -22.49
N VAL A 329 -6.93 -1.84 -21.70
CA VAL A 329 -7.18 -1.46 -20.30
C VAL A 329 -7.93 -0.14 -20.26
N PRO A 330 -9.23 -0.13 -19.94
CA PRO A 330 -9.97 1.11 -19.81
C PRO A 330 -9.54 1.84 -18.54
N VAL A 331 -9.42 3.15 -18.60
CA VAL A 331 -9.45 4.01 -17.42
C VAL A 331 -10.62 4.97 -17.60
N ARG A 332 -11.71 4.72 -16.87
CA ARG A 332 -12.97 5.45 -17.03
C ARG A 332 -13.53 5.82 -15.68
N ASN A 333 -14.22 6.96 -15.64
CA ASN A 333 -14.80 7.49 -14.41
C ASN A 333 -13.71 7.98 -13.44
N HIS A 334 -14.14 8.32 -12.23
CA HIS A 334 -13.29 8.70 -11.12
C HIS A 334 -13.72 7.94 -9.88
N ALA A 335 -12.79 7.28 -9.23
CA ALA A 335 -13.02 6.52 -8.00
C ALA A 335 -12.25 7.14 -6.84
N MET A 336 -12.81 7.02 -5.65
CA MET A 336 -12.23 7.53 -4.42
C MET A 336 -12.43 6.50 -3.31
N GLU A 337 -11.43 6.30 -2.48
CA GLU A 337 -11.45 5.47 -1.28
C GLU A 337 -11.18 6.34 -0.06
N CYS A 338 -11.94 6.14 1.03
CA CYS A 338 -11.64 6.65 2.36
C CYS A 338 -11.38 5.48 3.30
N ARG A 339 -10.24 5.50 3.99
CA ARG A 339 -9.93 4.51 5.05
C ARG A 339 -10.65 4.90 6.32
N ILE A 340 -11.51 4.01 6.80
CA ILE A 340 -12.24 4.19 8.06
C ILE A 340 -11.51 3.43 9.15
N ASN A 341 -10.88 4.18 10.05
CA ASN A 341 -10.06 3.67 11.14
C ASN A 341 -10.75 3.85 12.49
N ALA A 342 -10.59 2.87 13.37
CA ALA A 342 -11.02 2.97 14.77
C ALA A 342 -10.04 3.85 15.55
N GLU A 343 -10.24 5.16 15.49
CA GLU A 343 -9.36 6.17 16.08
C GLU A 343 -10.19 7.29 16.72
N THR A 344 -9.67 7.85 17.80
CA THR A 344 -10.22 9.07 18.42
C THR A 344 -9.85 10.29 17.58
N PRO A 345 -10.45 11.49 17.82
CA PRO A 345 -10.03 12.73 17.18
C PRO A 345 -8.53 13.05 17.37
N ASP A 346 -7.95 12.62 18.51
CA ASP A 346 -6.50 12.74 18.78
C ASP A 346 -5.66 11.65 18.09
N PHE A 347 -6.30 10.84 17.22
CA PHE A 347 -5.69 9.75 16.48
C PHE A 347 -5.12 8.60 17.34
N LEU A 348 -5.70 8.37 18.48
CA LEU A 348 -5.37 7.21 19.31
C LEU A 348 -6.27 6.04 18.93
N PRO A 349 -5.74 4.80 18.86
CA PRO A 349 -6.56 3.62 18.56
C PRO A 349 -7.75 3.48 19.51
N SER A 350 -8.94 3.24 18.96
CA SER A 350 -10.18 3.01 19.69
C SER A 350 -10.56 1.54 19.60
N CYS A 351 -10.27 0.78 20.65
CA CYS A 351 -10.64 -0.63 20.76
C CYS A 351 -12.03 -0.78 21.39
N GLY A 352 -12.77 -1.82 21.01
CA GLY A 352 -14.10 -2.05 21.56
C GLY A 352 -14.89 -3.11 20.80
N THR A 353 -16.22 -3.03 20.95
CA THR A 353 -17.14 -3.87 20.19
C THR A 353 -18.06 -2.97 19.39
N VAL A 354 -18.18 -3.23 18.10
CA VAL A 354 -19.13 -2.52 17.23
C VAL A 354 -20.55 -2.87 17.65
N THR A 355 -21.26 -1.93 18.28
CA THR A 355 -22.63 -2.15 18.79
C THR A 355 -23.69 -1.91 17.76
N ALA A 356 -23.43 -1.01 16.79
CA ALA A 356 -24.27 -0.82 15.62
C ALA A 356 -23.40 -0.54 14.39
N LEU A 357 -23.84 -1.04 13.24
CA LEU A 357 -23.21 -0.80 11.95
C LEU A 357 -24.30 -0.57 10.89
N ARG A 358 -24.30 0.60 10.27
CA ARG A 358 -25.07 0.88 9.05
C ARG A 358 -24.09 1.20 7.92
N VAL A 359 -24.08 0.34 6.92
CA VAL A 359 -23.22 0.47 5.74
C VAL A 359 -23.95 1.29 4.67
N PRO A 360 -23.34 2.33 4.10
CA PRO A 360 -23.92 3.09 3.00
C PRO A 360 -24.12 2.21 1.76
N GLY A 361 -25.08 2.59 0.93
CA GLY A 361 -25.44 1.83 -0.26
C GLY A 361 -25.63 2.70 -1.50
N GLY A 362 -26.10 2.06 -2.58
CA GLY A 362 -26.38 2.73 -3.85
C GLY A 362 -25.42 2.34 -4.98
N PRO A 363 -25.70 2.77 -6.22
CA PRO A 363 -24.89 2.41 -7.37
C PRO A 363 -23.43 2.89 -7.24
N ARG A 364 -22.47 1.97 -7.41
CA ARG A 364 -21.04 2.27 -7.31
C ARG A 364 -20.60 2.83 -5.94
N VAL A 365 -21.23 2.34 -4.86
CA VAL A 365 -20.77 2.46 -3.48
C VAL A 365 -20.34 1.06 -3.04
N ARG A 366 -19.11 0.92 -2.52
CA ARG A 366 -18.54 -0.33 -2.08
C ARG A 366 -17.99 -0.16 -0.67
N TRP A 367 -18.22 -1.17 0.17
CA TRP A 367 -17.67 -1.27 1.52
C TRP A 367 -16.87 -2.54 1.66
N ASP A 368 -15.53 -2.39 1.74
CA ASP A 368 -14.62 -3.50 2.01
C ASP A 368 -14.26 -3.52 3.49
N SER A 369 -14.77 -4.50 4.21
CA SER A 369 -14.64 -4.58 5.66
C SER A 369 -14.82 -6.00 6.16
N ALA A 370 -14.31 -6.24 7.36
CA ALA A 370 -14.63 -7.41 8.16
C ALA A 370 -15.56 -7.10 9.34
N MET A 371 -16.08 -5.86 9.44
CA MET A 371 -16.93 -5.44 10.55
C MET A 371 -18.40 -5.84 10.34
N PHE A 372 -19.05 -6.15 11.44
CA PHE A 372 -20.48 -6.40 11.58
C PHE A 372 -20.91 -6.04 13.00
N THR A 373 -22.19 -5.90 13.25
CA THR A 373 -22.70 -5.65 14.62
C THR A 373 -22.33 -6.81 15.54
N GLY A 374 -21.59 -6.52 16.60
CA GLY A 374 -20.99 -7.50 17.51
C GLY A 374 -19.51 -7.81 17.24
N ALA A 375 -18.93 -7.32 16.13
CA ALA A 375 -17.51 -7.50 15.84
C ALA A 375 -16.63 -6.80 16.89
N LYS A 376 -15.53 -7.45 17.25
CA LYS A 376 -14.53 -6.89 18.16
C LYS A 376 -13.42 -6.19 17.40
N VAL A 377 -13.00 -5.03 17.90
CA VAL A 377 -11.81 -4.30 17.47
C VAL A 377 -10.73 -4.51 18.53
N PRO A 378 -9.84 -5.50 18.36
CA PRO A 378 -8.86 -5.86 19.38
C PRO A 378 -7.64 -4.91 19.35
N PRO A 379 -6.91 -4.76 20.47
CA PRO A 379 -5.75 -3.87 20.56
C PRO A 379 -4.45 -4.44 19.98
N TYR A 380 -4.51 -5.56 19.28
CA TYR A 380 -3.32 -6.29 18.82
C TYR A 380 -2.96 -5.99 17.37
N TYR A 381 -3.85 -5.37 16.60
CA TYR A 381 -3.76 -5.23 15.15
C TYR A 381 -4.04 -3.79 14.73
N ASP A 382 -3.94 -3.55 13.43
CA ASP A 382 -4.26 -2.25 12.83
C ASP A 382 -5.69 -1.81 13.16
N SER A 383 -5.89 -0.49 13.21
CA SER A 383 -7.17 0.15 13.57
C SER A 383 -8.20 0.16 12.44
N MET A 384 -7.88 -0.29 11.22
CA MET A 384 -8.76 -0.19 10.07
C MET A 384 -10.04 -1.02 10.26
N LEU A 385 -11.17 -0.34 10.26
CA LEU A 385 -12.51 -0.94 10.29
C LEU A 385 -12.96 -1.36 8.90
N GLY A 386 -12.57 -0.59 7.90
CA GLY A 386 -12.91 -0.86 6.51
C GLY A 386 -12.53 0.29 5.58
N LYS A 387 -12.87 0.09 4.31
CA LYS A 387 -12.65 1.06 3.24
C LYS A 387 -13.99 1.37 2.61
N LEU A 388 -14.30 2.66 2.53
CA LEU A 388 -15.47 3.13 1.79
C LEU A 388 -15.00 3.62 0.43
N ILE A 389 -15.49 3.00 -0.62
CA ILE A 389 -15.08 3.28 -1.99
C ILE A 389 -16.30 3.72 -2.81
N VAL A 390 -16.13 4.79 -3.57
CA VAL A 390 -17.17 5.28 -4.48
C VAL A 390 -16.60 5.48 -5.87
N CYS A 391 -17.50 5.48 -6.87
CA CYS A 391 -17.12 5.80 -8.25
C CYS A 391 -18.22 6.62 -8.91
N ALA A 392 -17.83 7.63 -9.68
CA ALA A 392 -18.72 8.51 -10.44
C ALA A 392 -18.07 8.91 -11.78
N PRO A 393 -18.85 9.45 -12.74
CA PRO A 393 -18.30 9.88 -14.04
C PRO A 393 -17.25 10.98 -13.96
N THR A 394 -17.27 11.80 -12.91
CA THR A 394 -16.34 12.93 -12.70
C THR A 394 -15.84 12.95 -11.26
N ARG A 395 -14.69 13.61 -11.02
CA ARG A 395 -14.12 13.82 -9.68
C ARG A 395 -15.11 14.49 -8.74
N ASP A 396 -15.72 15.61 -9.13
CA ASP A 396 -16.74 16.29 -8.33
C ASP A 396 -17.94 15.39 -7.98
N GLY A 397 -18.31 14.52 -8.92
CA GLY A 397 -19.34 13.51 -8.69
C GLY A 397 -18.91 12.48 -7.66
N ALA A 398 -17.65 12.06 -7.67
CA ALA A 398 -17.08 11.13 -6.69
C ALA A 398 -17.01 11.78 -5.29
N ILE A 399 -16.55 13.03 -5.20
CA ILE A 399 -16.50 13.79 -3.93
C ILE A 399 -17.90 13.90 -3.32
N ARG A 400 -18.90 14.36 -4.10
CA ARG A 400 -20.29 14.46 -3.59
C ARG A 400 -20.85 13.12 -3.14
N LYS A 401 -20.55 12.06 -3.90
CA LYS A 401 -20.99 10.70 -3.55
C LYS A 401 -20.31 10.19 -2.29
N MET A 402 -19.00 10.44 -2.12
CA MET A 402 -18.25 10.05 -0.92
C MET A 402 -18.80 10.78 0.32
N ARG A 403 -19.03 12.08 0.24
CA ARG A 403 -19.64 12.86 1.34
C ARG A 403 -21.02 12.33 1.71
N SER A 404 -21.84 11.98 0.72
CA SER A 404 -23.17 11.35 0.97
C SER A 404 -23.03 9.99 1.65
N ALA A 405 -22.11 9.16 1.17
CA ALA A 405 -21.89 7.82 1.70
C ALA A 405 -21.29 7.86 3.14
N LEU A 406 -20.37 8.78 3.42
CA LEU A 406 -19.86 9.00 4.78
C LEU A 406 -20.97 9.47 5.73
N GLY A 407 -21.87 10.34 5.27
CA GLY A 407 -23.04 10.79 6.05
C GLY A 407 -24.08 9.69 6.33
N GLU A 408 -24.07 8.61 5.54
CA GLU A 408 -24.92 7.43 5.78
C GLU A 408 -24.24 6.40 6.69
N LEU A 409 -22.90 6.38 6.74
CA LEU A 409 -22.13 5.43 7.54
C LEU A 409 -22.39 5.67 9.03
N VAL A 410 -22.72 4.60 9.76
CA VAL A 410 -22.83 4.65 11.22
C VAL A 410 -22.05 3.49 11.79
N ILE A 411 -21.11 3.80 12.67
CA ILE A 411 -20.36 2.81 13.45
C ILE A 411 -20.41 3.23 14.91
N GLU A 412 -21.06 2.43 15.77
CA GLU A 412 -21.15 2.70 17.20
C GLU A 412 -20.36 1.67 18.02
N GLY A 413 -19.92 2.07 19.20
CA GLY A 413 -19.15 1.21 20.13
C GLY A 413 -17.64 1.39 20.06
N VAL A 414 -17.15 2.11 19.02
CA VAL A 414 -15.77 2.59 18.89
C VAL A 414 -15.80 3.99 18.29
N SER A 415 -14.78 4.80 18.56
CA SER A 415 -14.56 6.05 17.82
C SER A 415 -13.98 5.71 16.45
N GLU A 416 -14.30 6.52 15.44
CA GLU A 416 -13.79 6.35 14.09
C GLU A 416 -13.58 7.71 13.42
N ASN A 417 -12.92 7.75 12.26
CA ASN A 417 -12.38 8.95 11.63
C ASN A 417 -13.21 9.52 10.45
N SER A 418 -14.50 9.19 10.33
CA SER A 418 -15.32 9.66 9.19
C SER A 418 -15.50 11.18 9.16
N GLU A 419 -15.57 11.84 10.33
CA GLU A 419 -15.63 13.29 10.42
C GLU A 419 -14.38 13.94 9.82
N LEU A 420 -13.19 13.42 10.14
CA LEU A 420 -11.93 13.85 9.53
C LEU A 420 -11.97 13.74 8.00
N GLN A 421 -12.51 12.64 7.48
CA GLN A 421 -12.64 12.45 6.04
C GLN A 421 -13.58 13.52 5.42
N LEU A 422 -14.66 13.87 6.10
CA LEU A 422 -15.57 14.91 5.64
C LEU A 422 -14.93 16.30 5.63
N ASP A 423 -14.06 16.61 6.60
CA ASP A 423 -13.33 17.87 6.67
C ASP A 423 -12.34 17.98 5.50
N VAL A 424 -11.59 16.92 5.21
CA VAL A 424 -10.70 16.88 4.03
C VAL A 424 -11.50 17.07 2.75
N LEU A 425 -12.64 16.37 2.58
CA LEU A 425 -13.50 16.48 1.40
C LEU A 425 -14.20 17.82 1.27
N ALA A 426 -14.13 18.69 2.27
CA ALA A 426 -14.66 20.06 2.24
C ALA A 426 -13.56 21.12 2.06
N ASN A 427 -12.28 20.74 2.18
CA ASN A 427 -11.16 21.64 2.10
C ASN A 427 -10.93 22.14 0.65
N ASP A 428 -10.70 23.44 0.48
CA ASP A 428 -10.54 24.07 -0.83
C ASP A 428 -9.30 23.54 -1.60
N GLU A 429 -8.20 23.25 -0.90
CA GLU A 429 -6.99 22.69 -1.50
C GLU A 429 -7.27 21.29 -2.05
N PHE A 430 -7.94 20.43 -1.28
CA PHE A 430 -8.39 19.13 -1.76
C PHE A 430 -9.36 19.23 -2.95
N LEU A 431 -10.34 20.14 -2.87
CA LEU A 431 -11.32 20.35 -3.93
C LEU A 431 -10.69 20.80 -5.24
N SER A 432 -9.60 21.58 -5.17
CA SER A 432 -8.85 22.03 -6.35
C SER A 432 -8.21 20.88 -7.16
N GLY A 433 -7.93 19.73 -6.52
CA GLY A 433 -7.18 18.62 -7.11
C GLY A 433 -5.66 18.81 -7.11
N MET A 434 -5.17 19.95 -6.62
CA MET A 434 -3.74 20.30 -6.54
C MET A 434 -3.27 20.34 -5.09
N TYR A 435 -3.51 19.27 -4.37
CA TYR A 435 -3.11 19.10 -2.97
C TYR A 435 -1.86 18.23 -2.87
N HIS A 436 -1.00 18.53 -1.90
CA HIS A 436 0.29 17.86 -1.71
C HIS A 436 0.30 16.99 -0.45
N THR A 437 1.43 16.32 -0.21
CA THR A 437 1.61 15.41 0.94
C THR A 437 1.57 16.11 2.31
N ASP A 438 1.62 17.43 2.36
CA ASP A 438 1.52 18.25 3.56
C ASP A 438 0.11 18.82 3.86
N LEU A 439 -0.90 18.49 3.01
CA LEU A 439 -2.29 18.92 3.18
C LEU A 439 -2.81 18.76 4.62
N MET A 440 -2.56 17.61 5.24
CA MET A 440 -3.00 17.36 6.61
C MET A 440 -2.32 18.26 7.63
N GLY A 441 -1.10 18.72 7.35
CA GLY A 441 -0.41 19.72 8.16
C GLY A 441 -1.07 21.11 8.08
N HIS A 442 -1.57 21.46 6.89
CA HIS A 442 -2.29 22.73 6.69
C HIS A 442 -3.64 22.75 7.39
N LEU A 443 -4.37 21.63 7.38
CA LEU A 443 -5.68 21.48 8.03
C LEU A 443 -5.63 21.69 9.56
N TYR A 444 -4.50 21.35 10.20
CA TYR A 444 -4.34 21.41 11.66
C TYR A 444 -3.27 22.42 12.11
N ALA A 445 -2.80 23.31 11.21
CA ALA A 445 -1.79 24.32 11.54
C ALA A 445 -2.31 25.45 12.46
N ASP A 446 -3.64 25.60 12.56
CA ASP A 446 -4.31 26.64 13.35
C ASP A 446 -4.86 26.13 14.71
N GLU A 447 -4.61 24.87 15.08
CA GLU A 447 -4.90 24.29 16.40
C GLU A 447 -3.62 24.17 17.27
#